data_fda2ebb6624312ab3ac7e53e65bf68e8
#
_entry.id   fda2ebb6624312ab3ac7e53e65bf68e8
#
_cell.length_a   1.000
_cell.length_b   1.000
_cell.length_c   1.000
_cell.angle_alpha   90.00
_cell.angle_beta   90.00
_cell.angle_gamma   90.00
#
_symmetry.space_group_name_H-M   'P 1'
#
loop_
_entity.id
_entity.type
_entity.pdbx_description
1 polymer ?
#
loop_
_entity_poly.entity_id
_entity_poly.type
_entity_poly.pdbx_seq_one_letter_code
_entity_poly.pdbx_strand_id
1 'polypeptide(L)'
;GVAFGTVAHPTARLCLEWLHDHNLEGKSVLDYGCGSGILAVAAKKLGASRVLGTDIDPQAIEAADYNAEVNRADASFYLPEDMPDEKFDVVVANILSNPLRLLAPALLARVKKGGYLVLSGILERQAEELIEVYGSYRPDSPLSVWKSMDGWICLAGQIH
;
A
#
# COMPACT_ATOMS: atom_id res chain seq x y z
N GLY A 1 0.98 -3.85 -21.42
CA GLY A 1 0.60 -3.57 -20.06
C GLY A 1 1.37 -4.38 -19.06
N VAL A 2 1.10 -4.18 -17.81
CA VAL A 2 1.74 -4.91 -16.73
C VAL A 2 1.08 -6.27 -16.56
N ALA A 3 1.89 -7.33 -16.52
CA ALA A 3 1.40 -8.69 -16.34
C ALA A 3 1.33 -9.01 -14.83
N PHE A 4 0.36 -8.47 -14.14
CA PHE A 4 0.28 -8.56 -12.69
C PHE A 4 0.30 -9.99 -12.17
N GLY A 5 -0.37 -10.91 -12.86
CA GLY A 5 -0.48 -12.28 -12.41
C GLY A 5 0.76 -13.13 -12.61
N THR A 6 1.71 -12.70 -13.45
CA THR A 6 2.87 -13.50 -13.81
C THR A 6 4.15 -13.13 -13.07
N VAL A 7 4.25 -11.92 -12.55
CA VAL A 7 5.48 -11.41 -11.96
C VAL A 7 5.38 -11.14 -10.47
N ALA A 8 4.19 -11.10 -9.94
CA ALA A 8 4.00 -10.63 -8.57
C ALA A 8 4.21 -11.76 -7.57
N HIS A 9 5.05 -11.47 -6.59
CA HIS A 9 5.15 -12.28 -5.37
C HIS A 9 3.78 -12.33 -4.69
N PRO A 10 3.44 -13.40 -3.94
CA PRO A 10 2.16 -13.48 -3.23
C PRO A 10 1.80 -12.22 -2.43
N THR A 11 2.78 -11.56 -1.81
CA THR A 11 2.55 -10.34 -1.03
C THR A 11 2.03 -9.20 -1.91
N ALA A 12 2.61 -9.02 -3.08
CA ALA A 12 2.16 -8.01 -4.04
C ALA A 12 0.81 -8.40 -4.65
N ARG A 13 0.61 -9.69 -4.93
CA ARG A 13 -0.66 -10.18 -5.48
C ARG A 13 -1.81 -9.93 -4.51
N LEU A 14 -1.60 -10.12 -3.21
CA LEU A 14 -2.62 -9.81 -2.20
C LEU A 14 -3.04 -8.35 -2.27
N CYS A 15 -2.08 -7.45 -2.39
CA CYS A 15 -2.36 -6.02 -2.53
C CYS A 15 -3.11 -5.72 -3.83
N LEU A 16 -2.67 -6.31 -4.94
CA LEU A 16 -3.33 -6.13 -6.24
C LEU A 16 -4.78 -6.62 -6.21
N GLU A 17 -5.03 -7.76 -5.56
CA GLU A 17 -6.39 -8.28 -5.42
C GLU A 17 -7.25 -7.35 -4.57
N TRP A 18 -6.69 -6.81 -3.48
CA TRP A 18 -7.43 -5.87 -2.66
C TRP A 18 -7.82 -4.62 -3.46
N LEU A 19 -6.85 -4.06 -4.19
CA LEU A 19 -7.09 -2.88 -5.02
C LEU A 19 -8.15 -3.16 -6.10
N HIS A 20 -8.09 -4.34 -6.71
CA HIS A 20 -9.03 -4.74 -7.73
C HIS A 20 -10.45 -4.93 -7.17
N ASP A 21 -10.57 -5.50 -5.97
CA ASP A 21 -11.85 -5.83 -5.37
C ASP A 21 -12.56 -4.64 -4.72
N HIS A 22 -11.88 -3.50 -4.61
CA HIS A 22 -12.44 -2.29 -4.00
C HIS A 22 -12.54 -1.19 -5.05
N ASN A 23 -13.59 -0.39 -4.95
CA ASN A 23 -13.80 0.69 -5.91
C ASN A 23 -12.82 1.84 -5.67
N LEU A 24 -11.88 2.02 -6.59
CA LEU A 24 -10.87 3.09 -6.51
C LEU A 24 -11.27 4.33 -7.31
N GLU A 25 -12.38 4.30 -8.01
CA GLU A 25 -12.79 5.42 -8.88
C GLU A 25 -12.88 6.71 -8.08
N GLY A 26 -12.12 7.71 -8.52
CA GLY A 26 -12.08 9.01 -7.85
C GLY A 26 -11.31 9.05 -6.54
N LYS A 27 -10.66 7.95 -6.15
CA LYS A 27 -9.95 7.85 -4.88
C LYS A 27 -8.48 8.22 -5.03
N SER A 28 -7.87 8.67 -3.92
CA SER A 28 -6.44 8.88 -3.83
C SER A 28 -5.76 7.67 -3.18
N VAL A 29 -4.61 7.26 -3.70
CA VAL A 29 -3.89 6.08 -3.24
C VAL A 29 -2.42 6.43 -3.00
N LEU A 30 -1.89 6.01 -1.86
CA LEU A 30 -0.47 6.09 -1.55
C LEU A 30 0.12 4.69 -1.50
N ASP A 31 1.16 4.45 -2.29
CA ASP A 31 1.96 3.22 -2.29
C ASP A 31 3.20 3.46 -1.43
N TYR A 32 3.17 3.02 -0.19
CA TYR A 32 4.23 3.27 0.79
C TYR A 32 5.26 2.14 0.75
N GLY A 33 6.52 2.48 0.43
CA GLY A 33 7.54 1.48 0.13
C GLY A 33 7.33 0.94 -1.28
N CYS A 34 7.18 1.84 -2.24
CA CYS A 34 6.63 1.51 -3.57
C CYS A 34 7.51 0.61 -4.44
N GLY A 35 8.81 0.51 -4.15
CA GLY A 35 9.72 -0.28 -4.97
C GLY A 35 9.62 0.12 -6.45
N SER A 36 9.32 -0.85 -7.30
CA SER A 36 9.18 -0.62 -8.74
C SER A 36 7.90 0.11 -9.15
N GLY A 37 7.02 0.41 -8.19
CA GLY A 37 5.80 1.15 -8.44
C GLY A 37 4.64 0.32 -8.99
N ILE A 38 4.73 -1.01 -8.93
CA ILE A 38 3.71 -1.87 -9.53
C ILE A 38 2.32 -1.64 -8.93
N LEU A 39 2.22 -1.43 -7.61
CA LEU A 39 0.93 -1.20 -6.96
C LEU A 39 0.36 0.17 -7.33
N ALA A 40 1.22 1.19 -7.40
CA ALA A 40 0.81 2.53 -7.80
C ALA A 40 0.29 2.53 -9.24
N VAL A 41 1.01 1.88 -10.14
CA VAL A 41 0.60 1.75 -11.54
C VAL A 41 -0.76 1.05 -11.63
N ALA A 42 -0.92 -0.05 -10.87
CA ALA A 42 -2.18 -0.80 -10.84
C ALA A 42 -3.33 0.08 -10.32
N ALA A 43 -3.11 0.81 -9.24
CA ALA A 43 -4.14 1.68 -8.66
C ALA A 43 -4.61 2.71 -9.69
N LYS A 44 -3.68 3.30 -10.43
CA LYS A 44 -4.04 4.27 -11.46
C LYS A 44 -4.86 3.62 -12.57
N LYS A 45 -4.46 2.42 -13.02
CA LYS A 45 -5.17 1.69 -14.06
C LYS A 45 -6.58 1.25 -13.60
N LEU A 46 -6.78 1.10 -12.30
CA LEU A 46 -8.08 0.73 -11.72
C LEU A 46 -8.99 1.94 -11.45
N GLY A 47 -8.58 3.14 -11.83
CA GLY A 47 -9.45 4.31 -11.78
C GLY A 47 -9.14 5.32 -10.68
N ALA A 48 -8.09 5.12 -9.90
CA ALA A 48 -7.71 6.09 -8.87
C ALA A 48 -7.42 7.45 -9.53
N SER A 49 -7.91 8.52 -8.89
CA SER A 49 -7.75 9.87 -9.45
C SER A 49 -6.38 10.46 -9.18
N ARG A 50 -5.78 10.13 -8.02
CA ARG A 50 -4.48 10.64 -7.61
C ARG A 50 -3.69 9.52 -6.96
N VAL A 51 -2.51 9.24 -7.52
CA VAL A 51 -1.66 8.15 -7.02
C VAL A 51 -0.26 8.69 -6.79
N LEU A 52 0.23 8.49 -5.57
CA LEU A 52 1.60 8.79 -5.19
C LEU A 52 2.25 7.53 -4.63
N GLY A 53 3.57 7.48 -4.74
CA GLY A 53 4.37 6.44 -4.09
C GLY A 53 5.56 7.06 -3.38
N THR A 54 6.07 6.37 -2.38
CA THR A 54 7.27 6.79 -1.68
C THR A 54 8.16 5.57 -1.38
N ASP A 55 9.47 5.80 -1.39
CA ASP A 55 10.45 4.78 -1.03
C ASP A 55 11.70 5.49 -0.54
N ILE A 56 12.43 4.86 0.38
CA ILE A 56 13.68 5.42 0.90
C ILE A 56 14.84 5.28 -0.08
N ASP A 57 14.69 4.41 -1.08
CA ASP A 57 15.73 4.13 -2.07
C ASP A 57 15.53 4.97 -3.33
N PRO A 58 16.50 5.89 -3.65
CA PRO A 58 16.40 6.68 -4.87
C PRO A 58 16.31 5.84 -6.15
N GLN A 59 16.92 4.64 -6.15
CA GLN A 59 16.83 3.76 -7.31
C GLN A 59 15.42 3.22 -7.50
N ALA A 60 14.71 2.98 -6.40
CA ALA A 60 13.31 2.56 -6.47
C ALA A 60 12.45 3.68 -7.09
N ILE A 61 12.69 4.92 -6.71
CA ILE A 61 11.98 6.06 -7.28
C ILE A 61 12.19 6.14 -8.80
N GLU A 62 13.43 5.98 -9.27
CA GLU A 62 13.73 5.96 -10.70
C GLU A 62 13.00 4.82 -11.41
N ALA A 63 13.04 3.63 -10.84
CA ALA A 63 12.37 2.47 -11.44
C ALA A 63 10.85 2.67 -11.49
N ALA A 64 10.28 3.23 -10.43
CA ALA A 64 8.85 3.51 -10.37
C ALA A 64 8.43 4.55 -11.40
N ASP A 65 9.19 5.63 -11.53
CA ASP A 65 8.95 6.67 -12.53
C ASP A 65 8.97 6.07 -13.95
N TYR A 66 9.97 5.24 -14.23
CA TYR A 66 10.10 4.58 -15.53
C TYR A 66 8.89 3.67 -15.80
N ASN A 67 8.53 2.84 -14.84
CA ASN A 67 7.40 1.92 -15.00
C ASN A 67 6.07 2.65 -15.19
N ALA A 68 5.87 3.74 -14.47
CA ALA A 68 4.66 4.55 -14.63
C ALA A 68 4.60 5.17 -16.03
N GLU A 69 5.73 5.69 -16.50
CA GLU A 69 5.80 6.29 -17.83
C GLU A 69 5.54 5.26 -18.93
N VAL A 70 6.19 4.10 -18.86
CA VAL A 70 6.03 3.02 -19.85
C VAL A 70 4.58 2.54 -19.88
N ASN A 71 3.92 2.48 -18.73
CA ASN A 71 2.53 2.03 -18.63
C ASN A 71 1.52 3.17 -18.80
N ARG A 72 1.97 4.39 -19.08
CA ARG A 72 1.11 5.57 -19.23
C ARG A 72 0.20 5.76 -18.01
N ALA A 73 0.75 5.54 -16.83
CA ALA A 73 0.05 5.73 -15.58
C ALA A 73 0.53 7.05 -14.96
N ASP A 74 -0.40 7.97 -14.70
CA ASP A 74 -0.09 9.25 -14.07
C ASP A 74 0.04 9.05 -12.56
N ALA A 75 1.24 8.72 -12.13
CA ALA A 75 1.59 8.55 -10.73
C ALA A 75 2.92 9.24 -10.46
N SER A 76 3.07 9.81 -9.28
CA SER A 76 4.28 10.54 -8.89
C SER A 76 4.95 9.86 -7.70
N PHE A 77 6.27 9.85 -7.68
CA PHE A 77 7.04 9.13 -6.67
C PHE A 77 8.05 10.06 -5.99
N TYR A 78 8.18 9.91 -4.68
CA TYR A 78 8.98 10.82 -3.85
C TYR A 78 9.76 10.04 -2.82
N LEU A 79 10.91 10.56 -2.42
CA LEU A 79 11.56 10.15 -1.18
C LEU A 79 10.67 10.61 -0.01
N PRO A 80 10.71 9.94 1.15
CA PRO A 80 9.82 10.31 2.27
C PRO A 80 9.89 11.78 2.67
N GLU A 81 11.10 12.36 2.66
CA GLU A 81 11.29 13.76 3.03
C GLU A 81 10.70 14.75 2.02
N ASP A 82 10.46 14.29 0.80
CA ASP A 82 9.91 15.13 -0.28
C ASP A 82 8.41 14.93 -0.48
N MET A 83 7.80 14.02 0.27
CA MET A 83 6.37 13.74 0.14
C MET A 83 5.53 14.97 0.48
N PRO A 84 4.51 15.25 -0.35
CA PRO A 84 3.52 16.27 0.03
C PRO A 84 2.84 15.92 1.35
N ASP A 85 2.46 16.94 2.11
CA ASP A 85 1.72 16.74 3.37
C ASP A 85 0.24 16.51 3.05
N GLU A 86 -0.07 15.28 2.67
CA GLU A 86 -1.40 14.87 2.24
C GLU A 86 -1.82 13.59 2.92
N LYS A 87 -3.14 13.40 3.03
CA LYS A 87 -3.75 12.13 3.41
C LYS A 87 -4.44 11.52 2.20
N PHE A 88 -4.64 10.20 2.26
CA PHE A 88 -5.12 9.42 1.13
C PHE A 88 -6.32 8.58 1.50
N ASP A 89 -7.18 8.31 0.51
CA ASP A 89 -8.32 7.40 0.69
C ASP A 89 -7.86 5.97 0.94
N VAL A 90 -6.74 5.57 0.33
CA VAL A 90 -6.13 4.26 0.52
C VAL A 90 -4.64 4.41 0.70
N VAL A 91 -4.10 3.81 1.74
CA VAL A 91 -2.64 3.68 1.92
C VAL A 91 -2.34 2.19 1.87
N VAL A 92 -1.54 1.78 0.90
CA VAL A 92 -1.11 0.39 0.75
C VAL A 92 0.39 0.31 1.00
N ALA A 93 0.81 -0.67 1.81
CA ALA A 93 2.22 -0.89 2.11
C ALA A 93 2.53 -2.37 2.01
N ASN A 94 3.41 -2.72 1.08
CA ASN A 94 3.90 -4.08 0.91
C ASN A 94 5.37 -4.12 1.33
N ILE A 95 5.59 -4.21 2.64
CA ILE A 95 6.91 -4.23 3.26
C ILE A 95 6.92 -5.26 4.39
N LEU A 96 8.11 -5.57 4.92
CA LEU A 96 8.25 -6.58 5.96
C LEU A 96 7.62 -6.13 7.29
N SER A 97 7.30 -7.13 8.15
CA SER A 97 6.58 -6.87 9.40
C SER A 97 7.33 -5.96 10.37
N ASN A 98 8.65 -6.06 10.47
CA ASN A 98 9.41 -5.20 11.38
C ASN A 98 9.29 -3.72 11.00
N PRO A 99 9.55 -3.32 9.74
CA PRO A 99 9.28 -1.94 9.33
C PRO A 99 7.82 -1.53 9.51
N LEU A 100 6.86 -2.41 9.22
CA LEU A 100 5.43 -2.11 9.40
C LEU A 100 5.09 -1.78 10.85
N ARG A 101 5.69 -2.51 11.78
CA ARG A 101 5.49 -2.25 13.21
C ARG A 101 5.99 -0.85 13.60
N LEU A 102 7.19 -0.49 13.11
CA LEU A 102 7.80 0.80 13.43
C LEU A 102 7.09 1.96 12.74
N LEU A 103 6.54 1.73 11.56
CA LEU A 103 5.89 2.76 10.75
C LEU A 103 4.41 2.97 11.08
N ALA A 104 3.86 2.24 12.05
CA ALA A 104 2.42 2.29 12.34
C ALA A 104 1.89 3.72 12.49
N PRO A 105 2.48 4.59 13.34
CA PRO A 105 1.96 5.94 13.46
C PRO A 105 2.07 6.74 12.17
N ALA A 106 3.16 6.57 11.42
CA ALA A 106 3.37 7.30 10.16
C ALA A 106 2.36 6.87 9.08
N LEU A 107 2.11 5.57 8.97
CA LEU A 107 1.15 5.05 7.99
C LEU A 107 -0.28 5.47 8.34
N LEU A 108 -0.66 5.31 9.60
CA LEU A 108 -2.00 5.71 10.07
C LEU A 108 -2.25 7.20 9.84
N ALA A 109 -1.22 8.03 10.02
CA ALA A 109 -1.34 9.48 9.81
C ALA A 109 -1.61 9.86 8.36
N ARG A 110 -1.33 8.98 7.41
CA ARG A 110 -1.54 9.25 5.99
C ARG A 110 -2.93 8.85 5.48
N VAL A 111 -3.74 8.19 6.30
CA VAL A 111 -5.06 7.74 5.88
C VAL A 111 -6.11 8.79 6.22
N LYS A 112 -6.93 9.15 5.25
CA LYS A 112 -8.08 10.03 5.49
C LYS A 112 -9.09 9.35 6.40
N LYS A 113 -9.86 10.13 7.13
CA LYS A 113 -11.00 9.62 7.89
C LYS A 113 -11.96 8.92 6.92
N GLY A 114 -12.28 7.66 7.22
CA GLY A 114 -13.10 6.83 6.34
C GLY A 114 -12.30 6.10 5.26
N GLY A 115 -10.99 6.35 5.17
CA GLY A 115 -10.11 5.66 4.24
C GLY A 115 -9.68 4.30 4.73
N TYR A 116 -8.85 3.62 3.95
CA TYR A 116 -8.41 2.27 4.24
C TYR A 116 -6.90 2.17 4.33
N LEU A 117 -6.44 1.35 5.27
CA LEU A 117 -5.03 0.94 5.35
C LEU A 117 -4.94 -0.52 4.95
N VAL A 118 -3.99 -0.84 4.07
CA VAL A 118 -3.80 -2.19 3.52
C VAL A 118 -2.33 -2.56 3.67
N LEU A 119 -2.05 -3.61 4.40
CA LEU A 119 -0.69 -4.03 4.73
C LEU A 119 -0.42 -5.44 4.23
N SER A 120 0.71 -5.65 3.59
CA SER A 120 1.16 -6.95 3.11
C SER A 120 2.67 -7.10 3.34
N GLY A 121 3.21 -8.29 3.04
CA GLY A 121 4.60 -8.61 3.38
C GLY A 121 4.70 -9.24 4.77
N ILE A 122 3.59 -9.81 5.24
CA ILE A 122 3.39 -10.30 6.60
C ILE A 122 3.16 -11.81 6.54
N LEU A 123 3.91 -12.58 7.33
CA LEU A 123 3.65 -14.01 7.48
C LEU A 123 2.47 -14.22 8.44
N GLU A 124 1.77 -15.33 8.26
CA GLU A 124 0.61 -15.66 9.10
C GLU A 124 0.91 -15.54 10.61
N ARG A 125 2.07 -16.03 11.04
CA ARG A 125 2.46 -15.98 12.46
C ARG A 125 2.71 -14.57 13.00
N GLN A 126 2.84 -13.58 12.12
CA GLN A 126 3.11 -12.19 12.49
C GLN A 126 1.85 -11.33 12.55
N ALA A 127 0.71 -11.87 12.10
CA ALA A 127 -0.52 -11.11 11.96
C ALA A 127 -1.03 -10.54 13.28
N GLU A 128 -1.12 -11.37 14.33
CA GLU A 128 -1.66 -10.93 15.60
C GLU A 128 -0.88 -9.79 16.23
N GLU A 129 0.46 -9.87 16.16
CA GLU A 129 1.32 -8.82 16.70
C GLU A 129 1.06 -7.48 16.00
N LEU A 130 0.96 -7.50 14.68
CA LEU A 130 0.70 -6.27 13.92
C LEU A 130 -0.69 -5.72 14.17
N ILE A 131 -1.69 -6.58 14.25
CA ILE A 131 -3.06 -6.16 14.58
C ILE A 131 -3.05 -5.45 15.93
N GLU A 132 -2.35 -6.00 16.91
CA GLU A 132 -2.24 -5.42 18.25
C GLU A 132 -1.51 -4.07 18.22
N VAL A 133 -0.39 -3.99 17.51
CA VAL A 133 0.38 -2.74 17.40
C VAL A 133 -0.47 -1.63 16.79
N TYR A 134 -1.10 -1.91 15.66
CA TYR A 134 -1.95 -0.90 14.99
C TYR A 134 -3.17 -0.55 15.83
N GLY A 135 -3.76 -1.54 16.50
CA GLY A 135 -4.89 -1.34 17.39
C GLY A 135 -4.55 -0.48 18.61
N SER A 136 -3.30 -0.51 19.06
CA SER A 136 -2.87 0.33 20.19
C SER A 136 -2.89 1.82 19.82
N TYR A 137 -2.62 2.15 18.55
CA TYR A 137 -2.69 3.54 18.06
C TYR A 137 -4.10 3.96 17.68
N ARG A 138 -4.89 3.04 17.16
CA ARG A 138 -6.26 3.31 16.67
C ARG A 138 -7.20 2.19 17.12
N PRO A 139 -7.61 2.20 18.40
CA PRO A 139 -8.48 1.13 18.92
C PRO A 139 -9.88 1.11 18.30
N ASP A 140 -10.34 2.23 17.75
CA ASP A 140 -11.62 2.32 17.06
C ASP A 140 -11.58 1.88 15.60
N SER A 141 -10.39 1.57 15.09
CA SER A 141 -10.17 1.22 13.69
C SER A 141 -9.33 -0.04 13.56
N PRO A 142 -9.84 -1.19 13.99
CA PRO A 142 -9.06 -2.42 14.00
C PRO A 142 -8.74 -2.91 12.60
N LEU A 143 -7.53 -3.44 12.42
CA LEU A 143 -7.18 -4.17 11.22
C LEU A 143 -7.54 -5.64 11.42
N SER A 144 -7.83 -6.32 10.33
CA SER A 144 -8.09 -7.76 10.34
C SER A 144 -7.47 -8.40 9.11
N VAL A 145 -7.32 -9.73 9.16
CA VAL A 145 -6.82 -10.48 8.01
C VAL A 145 -7.89 -10.46 6.92
N TRP A 146 -7.56 -9.85 5.79
CA TRP A 146 -8.45 -9.80 4.64
C TRP A 146 -8.37 -11.08 3.81
N LYS A 147 -7.14 -11.56 3.57
CA LYS A 147 -6.91 -12.75 2.75
C LYS A 147 -5.52 -13.32 3.04
N SER A 148 -5.34 -14.60 2.76
CA SER A 148 -4.03 -15.25 2.86
C SER A 148 -3.68 -15.92 1.53
N MET A 149 -2.39 -16.09 1.26
CA MET A 149 -1.88 -16.70 0.04
C MET A 149 -0.48 -17.25 0.32
N ASP A 150 -0.31 -18.55 0.19
CA ASP A 150 0.99 -19.22 0.35
C ASP A 150 1.72 -18.87 1.66
N GLY A 151 0.97 -18.80 2.77
CA GLY A 151 1.54 -18.48 4.08
C GLY A 151 1.71 -16.99 4.37
N TRP A 152 1.43 -16.14 3.40
CA TRP A 152 1.42 -14.68 3.56
C TRP A 152 0.01 -14.19 3.78
N ILE A 153 -0.13 -13.10 4.53
CA ILE A 153 -1.45 -12.50 4.77
C ILE A 153 -1.45 -11.02 4.42
N CYS A 154 -2.64 -10.53 4.12
CA CYS A 154 -2.90 -9.12 3.93
C CYS A 154 -3.82 -8.66 5.06
N LEU A 155 -3.40 -7.62 5.77
CA LEU A 155 -4.23 -6.96 6.77
C LEU A 155 -4.89 -5.74 6.14
N ALA A 156 -6.13 -5.49 6.49
CA ALA A 156 -6.82 -4.30 6.02
C ALA A 156 -7.81 -3.82 7.07
N GLY A 157 -8.13 -2.53 7.02
CA GLY A 157 -9.14 -1.95 7.88
C GLY A 157 -9.48 -0.54 7.47
N GLN A 158 -10.70 -0.13 7.81
CA GLN A 158 -11.16 1.23 7.59
C GLN A 158 -10.78 2.07 8.80
N ILE A 159 -10.25 3.24 8.55
CA ILE A 159 -9.79 4.17 9.60
C ILE A 159 -10.89 5.22 9.83
N HIS A 160 -11.38 5.26 11.04
CA HIS A 160 -12.49 6.15 11.42
C HIS A 160 -12.04 7.47 12.02
#